data_00a30303260b2a88968fcac6f9b2260d
#
_entry.id   00a30303260b2a88968fcac6f9b2260d
#
_cell.length_a   1.000
_cell.length_b   1.000
_cell.length_c   1.000
_cell.angle_alpha   90.00
_cell.angle_beta   90.00
_cell.angle_gamma   90.00
#
_symmetry.space_group_name_H-M   'P 1'
#
loop_
_entity.id
_entity.type
_entity.pdbx_description
1 polymer ?
#
loop_
_entity_poly.entity_id
_entity_poly.type
_entity_poly.pdbx_seq_one_letter_code
_entity_poly.pdbx_strand_id
1 'polypeptide(L)'
;VLKVTQMFMRGLITEDERYRKTIALWEKATDDVTEAMMDNMDSFNSIFMMADSGARGNKQQIRQVAGMRGLMADPSGRIIDLPIKANFREGLSVLDYFTSSHGARKGLADTALRTADSGYLTRRLVDVSQDVIVREDDCDVVGIDLVRERARLATSPRQALEMLKDKLIGRVLDKDVVN
;
A
#
# COMPACT_ATOMS: atom_id res chain seq x y z
N VAL A 1 5.93 22.52 10.99
CA VAL A 1 4.56 23.04 10.88
C VAL A 1 4.51 24.53 11.24
N LEU A 2 5.00 24.96 12.41
CA LEU A 2 4.94 26.39 12.84
C LEU A 2 5.50 27.38 11.79
N LYS A 3 6.64 27.05 11.16
CA LYS A 3 7.20 27.89 10.08
C LYS A 3 6.26 28.02 8.89
N VAL A 4 5.58 26.94 8.50
CA VAL A 4 4.62 26.95 7.39
C VAL A 4 3.41 27.83 7.74
N THR A 5 2.90 27.74 8.96
CA THR A 5 1.82 28.59 9.45
C THR A 5 2.23 30.06 9.47
N GLN A 6 3.47 30.39 9.88
CA GLN A 6 3.98 31.76 9.83
C GLN A 6 4.10 32.30 8.40
N MET A 7 4.52 31.46 7.45
CA MET A 7 4.58 31.85 6.03
C MET A 7 3.17 32.14 5.48
N PHE A 8 2.19 31.36 5.87
CA PHE A 8 0.79 31.59 5.51
C PHE A 8 0.27 32.91 6.12
N MET A 9 0.49 33.14 7.41
CA MET A 9 0.09 34.38 8.10
C MET A 9 0.75 35.62 7.52
N ARG A 10 1.91 35.49 6.90
CA ARG A 10 2.60 36.57 6.16
C ARG A 10 2.11 36.74 4.72
N GLY A 11 1.17 35.92 4.25
CA GLY A 11 0.67 35.95 2.88
C GLY A 11 1.64 35.43 1.81
N LEU A 12 2.69 34.70 2.21
CA LEU A 12 3.71 34.16 1.31
C LEU A 12 3.28 32.89 0.58
N ILE A 13 2.33 32.16 1.14
CA ILE A 13 1.79 30.90 0.60
C ILE A 13 0.27 30.91 0.66
N THR A 14 -0.36 30.18 -0.26
CA THR A 14 -1.80 29.95 -0.27
C THR A 14 -2.23 28.94 0.78
N GLU A 15 -3.54 28.88 1.07
CA GLU A 15 -4.09 27.88 2.00
C GLU A 15 -3.85 26.44 1.51
N ASP A 16 -3.99 26.19 0.21
CA ASP A 16 -3.72 24.87 -0.38
C ASP A 16 -2.25 24.46 -0.25
N GLU A 17 -1.33 25.42 -0.41
CA GLU A 17 0.10 25.16 -0.20
C GLU A 17 0.42 24.92 1.26
N ARG A 18 -0.20 25.66 2.18
CA ARG A 18 -0.08 25.43 3.63
C ARG A 18 -0.50 24.02 3.97
N TYR A 19 -1.67 23.61 3.49
CA TYR A 19 -2.25 22.28 3.72
C TYR A 19 -1.34 21.19 3.17
N ARG A 20 -0.91 21.25 1.91
CA ARG A 20 0.00 20.24 1.30
C ARG A 20 1.33 20.15 2.03
N LYS A 21 1.94 21.28 2.36
CA LYS A 21 3.21 21.31 3.10
C LYS A 21 3.07 20.75 4.51
N THR A 22 1.94 21.00 5.17
CA THR A 22 1.67 20.46 6.51
C THR A 22 1.52 18.94 6.47
N ILE A 23 0.76 18.41 5.52
CA ILE A 23 0.61 16.96 5.34
C ILE A 23 1.97 16.31 5.06
N ALA A 24 2.72 16.81 4.09
CA ALA A 24 4.02 16.25 3.73
C ALA A 24 5.01 16.23 4.92
N LEU A 25 4.99 17.27 5.76
CA LEU A 25 5.81 17.29 6.97
C LEU A 25 5.39 16.24 8.00
N TRP A 26 4.08 16.00 8.15
CA TRP A 26 3.58 14.97 9.07
C TRP A 26 3.74 13.56 8.53
N GLU A 27 3.63 13.35 7.22
CA GLU A 27 3.97 12.07 6.59
C GLU A 27 5.43 11.73 6.84
N LYS A 28 6.34 12.66 6.53
CA LYS A 28 7.76 12.46 6.81
C LYS A 28 8.05 12.17 8.29
N ALA A 29 7.46 12.93 9.20
CA ALA A 29 7.65 12.69 10.64
C ALA A 29 7.10 11.31 11.07
N THR A 30 6.04 10.85 10.44
CA THR A 30 5.46 9.52 10.70
C THR A 30 6.38 8.41 10.19
N ASP A 31 7.03 8.60 9.05
CA ASP A 31 7.99 7.67 8.49
C ASP A 31 9.27 7.63 9.34
N ASP A 32 9.81 8.79 9.73
CA ASP A 32 10.97 8.89 10.63
C ASP A 32 10.72 8.17 11.97
N VAL A 33 9.52 8.34 12.56
CA VAL A 33 9.10 7.62 13.79
C VAL A 33 9.00 6.12 13.55
N THR A 34 8.51 5.70 12.38
CA THR A 34 8.37 4.28 12.03
C THR A 34 9.74 3.62 11.90
N GLU A 35 10.67 4.27 11.24
CA GLU A 35 12.04 3.80 11.08
C GLU A 35 12.75 3.69 12.44
N ALA A 36 12.73 4.75 13.21
CA ALA A 36 13.31 4.76 14.56
C ALA A 36 12.70 3.70 15.49
N MET A 37 11.39 3.46 15.38
CA MET A 37 10.72 2.40 16.15
C MET A 37 11.21 1.01 15.74
N MET A 38 11.32 0.74 14.45
CA MET A 38 11.77 -0.55 13.93
C MET A 38 13.22 -0.83 14.29
N ASP A 39 14.10 0.17 14.20
CA ASP A 39 15.52 0.07 14.54
C ASP A 39 15.78 -0.20 16.03
N ASN A 40 14.89 0.30 16.90
CA ASN A 40 14.97 0.07 18.34
C ASN A 40 14.27 -1.22 18.80
N MET A 41 13.60 -1.96 17.90
CA MET A 41 13.00 -3.26 18.24
C MET A 41 14.06 -4.36 18.24
N ASP A 42 14.03 -5.18 19.31
CA ASP A 42 14.85 -6.39 19.36
C ASP A 42 14.39 -7.38 18.27
N SER A 43 15.33 -7.93 17.53
CA SER A 43 15.08 -8.96 16.49
C SER A 43 14.42 -10.23 17.03
N PHE A 44 14.61 -10.55 18.31
CA PHE A 44 13.95 -11.66 19.00
C PHE A 44 12.60 -11.29 19.63
N ASN A 45 12.14 -10.05 19.46
CA ASN A 45 10.81 -9.68 19.88
C ASN A 45 9.76 -10.46 19.08
N SER A 46 8.81 -11.10 19.76
CA SER A 46 7.80 -11.95 19.12
C SER A 46 6.95 -11.21 18.08
N ILE A 47 6.64 -9.92 18.31
CA ILE A 47 5.88 -9.09 17.39
C ILE A 47 6.73 -8.75 16.16
N PHE A 48 8.01 -8.43 16.37
CA PHE A 48 8.95 -8.17 15.28
C PHE A 48 9.09 -9.42 14.39
N MET A 49 9.35 -10.57 14.97
CA MET A 49 9.47 -11.84 14.23
C MET A 49 8.22 -12.18 13.42
N MET A 50 7.01 -11.99 13.98
CA MET A 50 5.76 -12.23 13.25
C MET A 50 5.59 -11.30 12.05
N ALA A 51 5.95 -10.03 12.18
CA ALA A 51 5.82 -9.04 11.11
C ALA A 51 6.91 -9.18 10.06
N ASP A 52 8.15 -9.47 10.46
CA ASP A 52 9.31 -9.62 9.59
C ASP A 52 9.19 -10.89 8.73
N SER A 53 8.75 -12.01 9.31
CA SER A 53 8.46 -13.25 8.59
C SER A 53 7.25 -13.16 7.64
N GLY A 54 6.46 -12.10 7.71
CA GLY A 54 5.22 -11.96 6.93
C GLY A 54 4.08 -12.88 7.40
N ALA A 55 4.23 -13.61 8.51
CA ALA A 55 3.21 -14.51 9.03
C ALA A 55 1.95 -13.75 9.48
N ARG A 56 2.14 -12.64 10.20
CA ARG A 56 1.02 -11.79 10.65
C ARG A 56 1.48 -10.37 10.97
N GLY A 57 0.63 -9.40 10.62
CA GLY A 57 0.89 -8.00 10.88
C GLY A 57 1.78 -7.35 9.83
N ASN A 58 1.91 -6.04 9.92
CA ASN A 58 2.81 -5.24 9.11
C ASN A 58 3.37 -4.07 9.92
N LYS A 59 4.39 -3.41 9.38
CA LYS A 59 5.06 -2.26 10.03
C LYS A 59 4.08 -1.15 10.41
N GLN A 60 3.05 -0.89 9.58
CA GLN A 60 2.06 0.14 9.86
C GLN A 60 1.17 -0.19 11.07
N GLN A 61 0.82 -1.47 11.25
CA GLN A 61 0.05 -1.89 12.43
C GLN A 61 0.87 -1.77 13.71
N ILE A 62 2.15 -2.15 13.68
CA ILE A 62 3.06 -2.00 14.83
C ILE A 62 3.24 -0.51 15.17
N ARG A 63 3.39 0.35 14.16
CA ARG A 63 3.48 1.80 14.34
C ARG A 63 2.27 2.37 15.09
N GLN A 64 1.06 1.93 14.76
CA GLN A 64 -0.15 2.40 15.44
C GLN A 64 -0.22 1.99 16.92
N VAL A 65 0.42 0.88 17.28
CA VAL A 65 0.44 0.36 18.65
C VAL A 65 1.55 1.00 19.49
N ALA A 66 2.75 1.12 18.93
CA ALA A 66 3.96 1.50 19.67
C ALA A 66 4.61 2.81 19.22
N GLY A 67 4.30 3.30 18.05
CA GLY A 67 4.86 4.54 17.50
C GLY A 67 3.88 5.71 17.57
N MET A 68 3.41 6.16 16.41
CA MET A 68 2.48 7.26 16.25
C MET A 68 1.36 6.85 15.27
N ARG A 69 0.12 7.14 15.58
CA ARG A 69 -0.99 6.80 14.69
C ARG A 69 -0.96 7.59 13.38
N GLY A 70 -0.64 8.87 13.43
CA GLY A 70 -0.43 9.73 12.27
C GLY A 70 -1.69 10.43 11.78
N LEU A 71 -1.70 10.78 10.49
CA LEU A 71 -2.80 11.50 9.86
C LEU A 71 -4.01 10.60 9.63
N MET A 72 -5.20 11.16 9.81
CA MET A 72 -6.48 10.50 9.59
C MET A 72 -7.21 11.14 8.40
N ALA A 73 -8.01 10.34 7.69
CA ALA A 73 -8.88 10.81 6.64
C ALA A 73 -10.31 11.02 7.16
N ASP A 74 -10.93 12.10 6.71
CA ASP A 74 -12.35 12.38 6.86
C ASP A 74 -13.20 11.39 6.01
N PRO A 75 -14.49 11.18 6.26
CA PRO A 75 -15.38 10.37 5.42
C PRO A 75 -15.40 10.77 3.94
N SER A 76 -15.17 12.05 3.63
CA SER A 76 -15.04 12.56 2.25
C SER A 76 -13.74 12.13 1.55
N GLY A 77 -12.77 11.56 2.30
CA GLY A 77 -11.44 11.20 1.80
C GLY A 77 -10.38 12.30 1.92
N ARG A 78 -10.74 13.48 2.44
CA ARG A 78 -9.78 14.55 2.72
C ARG A 78 -8.97 14.19 3.97
N ILE A 79 -7.67 14.40 3.94
CA ILE A 79 -6.79 14.19 5.09
C ILE A 79 -6.96 15.36 6.07
N ILE A 80 -7.12 15.04 7.35
CA ILE A 80 -7.19 16.04 8.42
C ILE A 80 -5.76 16.47 8.75
N ASP A 81 -5.47 17.77 8.70
CA ASP A 81 -4.13 18.33 8.91
C ASP A 81 -3.63 18.29 10.37
N LEU A 82 -4.46 17.76 11.27
CA LEU A 82 -4.12 17.51 12.67
C LEU A 82 -3.84 16.00 12.86
N PRO A 83 -2.56 15.60 13.05
CA PRO A 83 -2.22 14.19 13.25
C PRO A 83 -2.50 13.73 14.68
N ILE A 84 -2.80 12.45 14.82
CA ILE A 84 -2.83 11.78 16.12
C ILE A 84 -1.42 11.36 16.47
N LYS A 85 -0.81 12.04 17.45
CA LYS A 85 0.56 11.78 17.89
C LYS A 85 0.65 10.59 18.85
N ALA A 86 -0.42 10.31 19.57
CA ALA A 86 -0.52 9.18 20.49
C ALA A 86 -0.59 7.84 19.75
N ASN A 87 -0.21 6.78 20.44
CA ASN A 87 -0.38 5.41 20.02
C ASN A 87 -1.44 4.70 20.87
N PHE A 88 -1.81 3.48 20.50
CA PHE A 88 -2.81 2.72 21.25
C PHE A 88 -2.33 2.28 22.64
N ARG A 89 -1.03 2.14 22.85
CA ARG A 89 -0.46 1.76 24.14
C ARG A 89 -0.59 2.89 25.16
N GLU A 90 -0.35 4.13 24.75
CA GLU A 90 -0.51 5.33 25.57
C GLU A 90 -1.97 5.68 25.79
N GLY A 91 -2.82 5.32 24.84
CA GLY A 91 -4.21 5.70 24.79
C GLY A 91 -4.45 6.97 23.97
N LEU A 92 -5.65 7.11 23.44
CA LEU A 92 -6.07 8.24 22.62
C LEU A 92 -6.84 9.25 23.47
N SER A 93 -6.69 10.53 23.16
CA SER A 93 -7.57 11.56 23.71
C SER A 93 -8.98 11.41 23.13
N VAL A 94 -9.98 12.02 23.75
CA VAL A 94 -11.37 11.96 23.26
C VAL A 94 -11.48 12.51 21.83
N LEU A 95 -10.74 13.58 21.53
CA LEU A 95 -10.71 14.16 20.18
C LEU A 95 -10.06 13.23 19.16
N ASP A 96 -8.92 12.62 19.53
CA ASP A 96 -8.22 11.66 18.67
C ASP A 96 -9.08 10.44 18.39
N TYR A 97 -9.79 9.94 19.39
CA TYR A 97 -10.73 8.84 19.24
C TYR A 97 -11.88 9.20 18.28
N PHE A 98 -12.48 10.37 18.47
CA PHE A 98 -13.55 10.84 17.61
C PHE A 98 -13.09 10.96 16.14
N THR A 99 -11.95 11.62 15.90
CA THR A 99 -11.35 11.76 14.58
C THR A 99 -11.06 10.39 13.94
N SER A 100 -10.56 9.45 14.72
CA SER A 100 -10.23 8.11 14.23
C SER A 100 -11.47 7.25 13.95
N SER A 101 -12.60 7.54 14.60
CA SER A 101 -13.86 6.79 14.40
C SER A 101 -14.42 6.95 12.98
N HIS A 102 -14.17 8.06 12.31
CA HIS A 102 -14.58 8.29 10.92
C HIS A 102 -13.94 7.27 9.98
N GLY A 103 -12.62 7.10 10.06
CA GLY A 103 -11.88 6.11 9.27
C GLY A 103 -12.29 4.67 9.58
N ALA A 104 -12.53 4.35 10.84
CA ALA A 104 -12.98 3.03 11.26
C ALA A 104 -14.38 2.70 10.69
N ARG A 105 -15.32 3.62 10.76
CA ARG A 105 -16.68 3.45 10.21
C ARG A 105 -16.64 3.29 8.69
N LYS A 106 -15.87 4.11 7.98
CA LYS A 106 -15.68 3.99 6.54
C LYS A 106 -15.07 2.65 6.16
N GLY A 107 -14.03 2.21 6.89
CA GLY A 107 -13.39 0.92 6.65
C GLY A 107 -14.33 -0.27 6.84
N LEU A 108 -15.22 -0.24 7.84
CA LEU A 108 -16.24 -1.26 8.04
C LEU A 108 -17.25 -1.30 6.88
N ALA A 109 -17.75 -0.15 6.44
CA ALA A 109 -18.66 -0.05 5.31
C ALA A 109 -17.99 -0.51 4.00
N ASP A 110 -16.79 -0.05 3.71
CA ASP A 110 -16.04 -0.44 2.51
C ASP A 110 -15.75 -1.94 2.48
N THR A 111 -15.43 -2.54 3.62
CA THR A 111 -15.19 -3.99 3.72
C THR A 111 -16.45 -4.77 3.41
N ALA A 112 -17.59 -4.37 3.96
CA ALA A 112 -18.88 -5.02 3.72
C ALA A 112 -19.28 -5.00 2.23
N LEU A 113 -19.13 -3.85 1.57
CA LEU A 113 -19.43 -3.69 0.15
C LEU A 113 -18.45 -4.47 -0.74
N ARG A 114 -17.17 -4.39 -0.45
CA ARG A 114 -16.11 -5.08 -1.24
C ARG A 114 -16.22 -6.60 -1.14
N THR A 115 -16.74 -7.13 -0.04
CA THR A 115 -16.97 -8.56 0.12
C THR A 115 -18.02 -9.06 -0.88
N ALA A 116 -19.08 -8.32 -1.11
CA ALA A 116 -20.10 -8.66 -2.10
C ALA A 116 -19.55 -8.65 -3.53
N ASP A 117 -18.76 -7.63 -3.90
CA ASP A 117 -18.14 -7.52 -5.23
C ASP A 117 -17.14 -8.67 -5.47
N SER A 118 -16.32 -8.98 -4.47
CA SER A 118 -15.38 -10.11 -4.52
C SER A 118 -16.10 -11.45 -4.69
N GLY A 119 -17.19 -11.66 -3.95
CA GLY A 119 -18.00 -12.87 -4.06
C GLY A 119 -18.63 -13.04 -5.44
N TYR A 120 -19.17 -11.98 -6.00
CA TYR A 120 -19.75 -11.99 -7.35
C TYR A 120 -18.68 -12.22 -8.43
N LEU A 121 -17.51 -11.58 -8.31
CA LEU A 121 -16.39 -11.82 -9.22
C LEU A 121 -15.94 -13.29 -9.18
N THR A 122 -15.73 -13.82 -7.99
CA THR A 122 -15.32 -15.23 -7.78
C THR A 122 -16.33 -16.18 -8.40
N ARG A 123 -17.63 -15.98 -8.18
CA ARG A 123 -18.67 -16.80 -8.78
C ARG A 123 -18.57 -16.80 -10.31
N ARG A 124 -18.46 -15.63 -10.95
CA ARG A 124 -18.32 -15.53 -12.41
C ARG A 124 -17.07 -16.21 -12.93
N LEU A 125 -15.95 -16.11 -12.22
CA LEU A 125 -14.72 -16.80 -12.59
C LEU A 125 -14.87 -18.32 -12.48
N VAL A 126 -15.50 -18.82 -11.45
CA VAL A 126 -15.78 -20.25 -11.30
C VAL A 126 -16.72 -20.74 -12.42
N ASP A 127 -17.79 -20.02 -12.71
CA ASP A 127 -18.73 -20.38 -13.78
C ASP A 127 -18.04 -20.47 -15.16
N VAL A 128 -17.07 -19.60 -15.44
CA VAL A 128 -16.31 -19.65 -16.70
C VAL A 128 -15.21 -20.71 -16.70
N SER A 129 -14.56 -20.94 -15.56
CA SER A 129 -13.42 -21.84 -15.48
C SER A 129 -13.77 -23.30 -15.22
N GLN A 130 -15.00 -23.61 -14.80
CA GLN A 130 -15.42 -24.98 -14.48
C GLN A 130 -15.33 -25.96 -15.66
N ASP A 131 -15.47 -25.47 -16.89
CA ASP A 131 -15.39 -26.28 -18.10
C ASP A 131 -13.96 -26.44 -18.64
N VAL A 132 -12.98 -25.76 -18.01
CA VAL A 132 -11.57 -25.83 -18.39
C VAL A 132 -10.94 -27.08 -17.76
N ILE A 133 -10.59 -28.05 -18.59
CA ILE A 133 -9.98 -29.31 -18.19
C ILE A 133 -8.57 -29.36 -18.77
N VAL A 134 -7.57 -29.63 -17.92
CA VAL A 134 -6.22 -29.95 -18.36
C VAL A 134 -6.23 -31.37 -18.95
N ARG A 135 -5.93 -31.49 -20.23
CA ARG A 135 -5.93 -32.78 -20.94
C ARG A 135 -4.56 -33.38 -21.16
N GLU A 136 -3.53 -32.53 -21.11
CA GLU A 136 -2.13 -32.89 -21.36
C GLU A 136 -1.29 -32.24 -20.25
N ASP A 137 -0.27 -32.93 -19.76
CA ASP A 137 0.63 -32.41 -18.73
C ASP A 137 1.55 -31.32 -19.30
N ASP A 138 2.01 -31.52 -20.54
CA ASP A 138 2.77 -30.57 -21.32
C ASP A 138 2.29 -30.60 -22.78
N CYS A 139 2.10 -29.43 -23.34
CA CYS A 139 1.60 -29.28 -24.72
C CYS A 139 2.71 -28.97 -25.75
N ASP A 140 3.98 -29.08 -25.37
CA ASP A 140 5.18 -28.85 -26.20
C ASP A 140 5.14 -27.56 -27.04
N VAL A 141 4.40 -26.56 -26.56
CA VAL A 141 4.26 -25.27 -27.26
C VAL A 141 5.49 -24.41 -27.05
N VAL A 142 6.04 -23.91 -28.14
CA VAL A 142 7.08 -22.87 -28.11
C VAL A 142 6.52 -21.64 -27.41
N GLY A 143 7.08 -21.32 -26.28
CA GLY A 143 6.68 -20.16 -25.45
C GLY A 143 6.94 -18.81 -26.13
N ILE A 144 6.96 -17.75 -25.34
CA ILE A 144 7.28 -16.41 -25.84
C ILE A 144 8.79 -16.28 -26.02
N ASP A 145 9.23 -16.12 -27.28
CA ASP A 145 10.60 -15.74 -27.60
C ASP A 145 10.78 -14.24 -27.30
N LEU A 146 11.60 -13.95 -26.28
CA LEU A 146 11.85 -12.59 -25.79
C LEU A 146 12.47 -11.68 -26.87
N VAL A 147 13.35 -12.22 -27.71
CA VAL A 147 14.03 -11.44 -28.75
C VAL A 147 13.03 -11.07 -29.84
N ARG A 148 12.22 -12.01 -30.24
CA ARG A 148 11.19 -11.84 -31.27
C ARG A 148 10.09 -10.90 -30.83
N GLU A 149 9.64 -11.05 -29.58
CA GLU A 149 8.57 -10.23 -29.03
C GLU A 149 9.06 -8.80 -28.76
N ARG A 150 10.30 -8.61 -28.31
CA ARG A 150 10.92 -7.29 -28.18
C ARG A 150 11.02 -6.56 -29.52
N ALA A 151 11.38 -7.26 -30.58
CA ALA A 151 11.42 -6.70 -31.93
C ALA A 151 10.04 -6.28 -32.44
N ARG A 152 9.00 -7.03 -32.06
CA ARG A 152 7.61 -6.78 -32.44
C ARG A 152 6.98 -5.58 -31.71
N LEU A 153 7.39 -5.35 -30.47
CA LEU A 153 6.88 -4.28 -29.61
C LEU A 153 7.59 -2.93 -29.80
N ALA A 154 8.62 -2.85 -30.63
CA ALA A 154 9.53 -1.72 -30.71
C ALA A 154 8.94 -0.48 -31.39
N THR A 155 8.36 0.40 -30.58
CA THR A 155 8.23 1.83 -30.91
C THR A 155 9.35 2.64 -30.22
N SER A 156 9.73 2.27 -29.00
CA SER A 156 10.93 2.76 -28.32
C SER A 156 11.49 1.67 -27.38
N PRO A 157 12.80 1.63 -27.13
CA PRO A 157 13.42 0.59 -26.29
C PRO A 157 12.85 0.52 -24.86
N ARG A 158 12.46 1.65 -24.28
CA ARG A 158 11.89 1.72 -22.93
C ARG A 158 10.47 1.21 -22.87
N GLN A 159 9.61 1.63 -23.80
CA GLN A 159 8.22 1.17 -23.87
C GLN A 159 8.14 -0.33 -24.20
N ALA A 160 9.00 -0.83 -25.10
CA ALA A 160 9.08 -2.25 -25.38
C ALA A 160 9.44 -3.08 -24.16
N LEU A 161 10.32 -2.56 -23.29
CA LEU A 161 10.72 -3.24 -22.05
C LEU A 161 9.58 -3.30 -21.03
N GLU A 162 8.82 -2.22 -20.86
CA GLU A 162 7.66 -2.18 -19.94
C GLU A 162 6.55 -3.12 -20.42
N MET A 163 6.20 -3.08 -21.70
CA MET A 163 5.20 -3.99 -22.27
C MET A 163 5.62 -5.46 -22.21
N LEU A 164 6.92 -5.73 -22.36
CA LEU A 164 7.46 -7.08 -22.21
C LEU A 164 7.38 -7.56 -20.78
N LYS A 165 7.70 -6.69 -19.81
CA LYS A 165 7.60 -6.98 -18.39
C LYS A 165 6.19 -7.41 -18.00
N ASP A 166 5.18 -6.69 -18.43
CA ASP A 166 3.78 -7.00 -18.13
C ASP A 166 3.34 -8.36 -18.72
N LYS A 167 3.89 -8.73 -19.89
CA LYS A 167 3.62 -10.03 -20.51
C LYS A 167 4.33 -11.20 -19.84
N LEU A 168 5.44 -10.95 -19.15
CA LEU A 168 6.26 -12.00 -18.52
C LEU A 168 5.87 -12.30 -17.09
N ILE A 169 5.17 -11.39 -16.42
CA ILE A 169 4.73 -11.61 -15.04
C ILE A 169 3.82 -12.84 -14.96
N GLY A 170 4.18 -13.79 -14.08
CA GLY A 170 3.43 -15.03 -13.88
C GLY A 170 3.73 -16.16 -14.87
N ARG A 171 4.74 -16.03 -15.73
CA ARG A 171 5.18 -17.08 -16.65
C ARG A 171 6.42 -17.78 -16.12
N VAL A 172 6.56 -19.06 -16.47
CA VAL A 172 7.70 -19.90 -16.10
C VAL A 172 8.77 -19.79 -17.18
N LEU A 173 10.03 -19.75 -16.79
CA LEU A 173 11.18 -19.74 -17.69
C LEU A 173 11.43 -21.16 -18.22
N ASP A 174 11.67 -21.28 -19.53
CA ASP A 174 12.04 -22.53 -20.19
C ASP A 174 13.46 -22.96 -19.83
N LYS A 175 14.37 -22.00 -19.67
CA LYS A 175 15.77 -22.24 -19.32
C LYS A 175 16.22 -21.29 -18.23
N ASP A 176 17.20 -21.76 -17.43
CA ASP A 176 17.81 -20.92 -16.42
C ASP A 176 18.51 -19.72 -17.07
N VAL A 177 18.25 -18.54 -16.53
CA VAL A 177 18.97 -17.32 -16.94
C VAL A 177 20.23 -17.21 -16.10
N VAL A 178 21.38 -17.48 -16.71
CA VAL A 178 22.70 -17.28 -16.09
C VAL A 178 23.13 -15.84 -16.35
N ASN A 179 23.51 -15.17 -15.26
CA ASN A 179 23.97 -13.77 -15.26
C ASN A 179 25.45 -13.71 -15.65
#